data_00783e1b48233a7e115e15068b97e198
#
_entry.id   00783e1b48233a7e115e15068b97e198
#
_cell.length_a   1.000
_cell.length_b   1.000
_cell.length_c   1.000
_cell.angle_alpha   90.00
_cell.angle_beta   90.00
_cell.angle_gamma   90.00
#
_symmetry.space_group_name_H-M   'P 1'
#
loop_
_entity.id
_entity.type
_entity.pdbx_description
1 polymer ?
#
loop_
_entity_poly.entity_id
_entity_poly.type
_entity_poly.pdbx_seq_one_letter_code
_entity_poly.pdbx_strand_id
1 'polypeptide(L)'
;LLSWVLALVHVPLMANRRLHFAVEADSGGKRVYKGKIYAALRTALCFGLAHRWSFVFTMVGLLALSVFGYQYMRQGFFPDMVYDQLYMEYKLPEGNNYTRVEQDLKEIEAYLKGRKEITHVTASIGGTPGRYNLVRSVANPSLSYGELIIDFTSPEELVDNMDEIQRYLSATYPDAYIKLKRYNLMFKKYPIEAQFLGPDPAVLHQLADSARNIMKNTPEVCLITTDWEPQIPVLTIEYDQPAARALGLSRSDVSMSLLTAAGGIPIGSFYEGIHKNNIYLKCLDKEGQPIEDLGNTQVFSALPSLGGLLNEETMVKLKTGTLSKEDLVESMMGSTPLQQISKGIDIRWEDPVVPRYNGQRSQRVQCSPAPGIETEKARLTIADKIEQIRLPDGYSLVWQGEKIASDQSMKYLFKNFPLAIILMIAILIMLFKDYRKPIIIFCCLPMIFVGVVAVMLLTGKVFNFVAIVGTLGLIGMLIKNGIVLMDEITLQINAGIEPVTALIDSSQSRLRPVMMASLTTILGMIPLLSDAMFGSLAAAIMGGLLCSTLITLLFIPILYALFFKIRND
;
A
#
# COMPACT_ATOMS: atom_id res chain seq x y z
N LEU A 1 -14.67 13.69 -23.55
CA LEU A 1 -14.94 14.64 -24.62
C LEU A 1 -14.86 13.98 -26.00
N LEU A 2 -13.80 13.25 -26.34
CA LEU A 2 -13.64 12.61 -27.63
C LEU A 2 -14.76 11.61 -27.94
N SER A 3 -15.14 10.78 -26.97
CA SER A 3 -16.24 9.82 -27.11
C SER A 3 -17.59 10.49 -27.34
N TRP A 4 -17.80 11.66 -26.74
CA TRP A 4 -19.01 12.46 -26.95
C TRP A 4 -19.08 13.00 -28.38
N VAL A 5 -17.98 13.56 -28.91
CA VAL A 5 -17.89 14.02 -30.30
C VAL A 5 -18.12 12.87 -31.26
N LEU A 6 -17.48 11.71 -31.03
CA LEU A 6 -17.67 10.51 -31.85
C LEU A 6 -19.13 10.04 -31.82
N ALA A 7 -19.79 10.03 -30.66
CA ALA A 7 -21.18 9.65 -30.54
C ALA A 7 -22.09 10.58 -31.35
N LEU A 8 -21.89 11.90 -31.27
CA LEU A 8 -22.69 12.86 -32.01
C LEU A 8 -22.51 12.79 -33.53
N VAL A 9 -21.33 12.40 -34.01
CA VAL A 9 -21.02 12.34 -35.46
C VAL A 9 -21.28 10.94 -36.00
N HIS A 10 -20.73 9.91 -35.32
CA HIS A 10 -20.70 8.54 -35.87
C HIS A 10 -22.04 7.82 -35.76
N VAL A 11 -22.75 7.98 -34.62
CA VAL A 11 -24.03 7.29 -34.41
C VAL A 11 -25.11 7.74 -35.39
N PRO A 12 -25.35 9.05 -35.63
CA PRO A 12 -26.31 9.48 -36.67
C PRO A 12 -25.91 9.04 -38.09
N LEU A 13 -24.62 9.11 -38.41
CA LEU A 13 -24.10 8.68 -39.69
C LEU A 13 -24.38 7.19 -39.97
N MET A 14 -24.10 6.34 -38.96
CA MET A 14 -24.35 4.90 -39.06
C MET A 14 -25.85 4.57 -39.06
N ALA A 15 -26.64 5.30 -38.27
CA ALA A 15 -28.10 5.14 -38.26
C ALA A 15 -28.68 5.47 -39.64
N ASN A 16 -28.29 6.58 -40.24
CA ASN A 16 -28.76 6.96 -41.57
C ASN A 16 -28.35 5.96 -42.68
N ARG A 17 -27.19 5.33 -42.51
CA ARG A 17 -26.65 4.39 -43.51
C ARG A 17 -27.22 2.97 -43.41
N ARG A 18 -27.65 2.55 -42.19
CA ARG A 18 -28.02 1.15 -41.93
C ARG A 18 -29.49 0.95 -41.48
N LEU A 19 -30.15 1.98 -40.99
CA LEU A 19 -31.53 1.88 -40.55
C LEU A 19 -32.47 2.41 -41.65
N HIS A 20 -33.23 1.52 -42.25
CA HIS A 20 -34.36 1.88 -43.11
C HIS A 20 -35.56 2.05 -42.17
N PHE A 21 -35.90 3.29 -41.85
CA PHE A 21 -37.13 3.60 -41.12
C PHE A 21 -38.30 3.41 -42.07
N ALA A 22 -39.14 2.42 -41.79
CA ALA A 22 -40.52 2.43 -42.36
C ALA A 22 -41.21 3.65 -41.72
N VAL A 23 -41.57 4.63 -42.53
CA VAL A 23 -42.38 5.76 -42.12
C VAL A 23 -43.79 5.19 -41.89
N GLU A 24 -44.06 4.69 -40.69
CA GLU A 24 -45.45 4.50 -40.25
C GLU A 24 -46.10 5.87 -40.16
N ALA A 25 -47.08 6.12 -40.98
CA ALA A 25 -47.92 7.32 -40.94
C ALA A 25 -48.41 7.55 -39.51
N ASP A 26 -48.17 8.74 -39.01
CA ASP A 26 -48.55 9.19 -37.70
C ASP A 26 -50.09 9.13 -37.54
N SER A 27 -50.61 7.96 -37.16
CA SER A 27 -51.97 7.84 -36.68
C SER A 27 -51.95 8.42 -35.28
N GLY A 28 -52.52 9.63 -35.08
CA GLY A 28 -52.62 10.43 -33.86
C GLY A 28 -53.28 9.71 -32.66
N GLY A 29 -52.85 8.50 -32.38
CA GLY A 29 -53.31 7.66 -31.29
C GLY A 29 -52.26 7.55 -30.19
N LYS A 30 -52.69 7.61 -28.92
CA LYS A 30 -51.91 7.36 -27.72
C LYS A 30 -50.92 6.21 -27.96
N ARG A 31 -49.62 6.45 -27.81
CA ARG A 31 -48.58 5.40 -27.86
C ARG A 31 -48.91 4.35 -26.81
N VAL A 32 -49.47 3.22 -27.20
CA VAL A 32 -49.75 2.11 -26.29
C VAL A 32 -48.52 1.25 -26.19
N TYR A 33 -47.82 1.37 -25.06
CA TYR A 33 -46.67 0.51 -24.75
C TYR A 33 -47.15 -0.91 -24.42
N LYS A 34 -46.95 -1.85 -25.36
CA LYS A 34 -47.40 -3.25 -25.22
C LYS A 34 -46.23 -4.10 -24.69
N GLY A 35 -46.49 -4.89 -23.63
CA GLY A 35 -45.54 -5.85 -23.05
C GLY A 35 -45.67 -6.03 -21.55
N LYS A 36 -45.33 -7.22 -21.03
CA LYS A 36 -45.45 -7.56 -19.61
C LYS A 36 -44.63 -6.62 -18.70
N ILE A 37 -43.44 -6.19 -19.14
CA ILE A 37 -42.56 -5.28 -18.36
C ILE A 37 -43.18 -3.88 -18.27
N TYR A 38 -43.76 -3.36 -19.34
CA TYR A 38 -44.46 -2.07 -19.31
C TYR A 38 -45.73 -2.09 -18.41
N ALA A 39 -46.49 -3.21 -18.45
CA ALA A 39 -47.64 -3.40 -17.58
C ALA A 39 -47.22 -3.46 -16.10
N ALA A 40 -46.14 -4.21 -15.77
CA ALA A 40 -45.60 -4.28 -14.42
C ALA A 40 -45.12 -2.91 -13.91
N LEU A 41 -44.37 -2.15 -14.75
CA LEU A 41 -43.93 -0.79 -14.39
C LEU A 41 -45.13 0.13 -14.14
N ARG A 42 -46.14 0.09 -14.99
CA ARG A 42 -47.40 0.89 -14.83
C ARG A 42 -48.10 0.54 -13.52
N THR A 43 -48.28 -0.74 -13.22
CA THR A 43 -48.91 -1.18 -11.97
C THR A 43 -48.12 -0.71 -10.75
N ALA A 44 -46.78 -0.85 -10.77
CA ALA A 44 -45.89 -0.39 -9.70
C ALA A 44 -45.95 1.14 -9.52
N LEU A 45 -46.01 1.91 -10.61
CA LEU A 45 -46.14 3.37 -10.56
C LEU A 45 -47.51 3.79 -10.02
N CYS A 46 -48.62 3.18 -10.49
CA CYS A 46 -49.95 3.46 -9.99
C CYS A 46 -50.05 3.16 -8.49
N PHE A 47 -49.52 2.02 -8.03
CA PHE A 47 -49.48 1.68 -6.61
C PHE A 47 -48.63 2.70 -5.81
N GLY A 48 -47.43 3.05 -6.30
CA GLY A 48 -46.55 4.01 -5.65
C GLY A 48 -47.14 5.43 -5.61
N LEU A 49 -47.82 5.86 -6.67
CA LEU A 49 -48.53 7.15 -6.71
C LEU A 49 -49.75 7.19 -5.78
N ALA A 50 -50.43 6.06 -5.59
CA ALA A 50 -51.54 5.95 -4.63
C ALA A 50 -51.04 5.98 -3.17
N HIS A 51 -49.89 5.33 -2.88
CA HIS A 51 -49.33 5.19 -1.53
C HIS A 51 -47.99 5.89 -1.39
N ARG A 52 -47.87 7.16 -1.75
CA ARG A 52 -46.59 7.92 -1.89
C ARG A 52 -45.74 7.87 -0.64
N TRP A 53 -46.30 8.17 0.52
CA TRP A 53 -45.58 8.17 1.80
C TRP A 53 -45.11 6.78 2.20
N SER A 54 -45.93 5.76 2.02
CA SER A 54 -45.51 4.37 2.29
C SER A 54 -44.33 3.97 1.43
N PHE A 55 -44.32 4.37 0.14
CA PHE A 55 -43.22 4.09 -0.77
C PHE A 55 -41.93 4.83 -0.35
N VAL A 56 -42.00 6.09 0.06
CA VAL A 56 -40.86 6.87 0.57
C VAL A 56 -40.30 6.23 1.85
N PHE A 57 -41.19 5.85 2.81
CA PHE A 57 -40.73 5.17 4.03
C PHE A 57 -40.09 3.82 3.75
N THR A 58 -40.57 3.06 2.78
CA THR A 58 -39.93 1.81 2.36
C THR A 58 -38.55 2.06 1.80
N MET A 59 -38.38 3.08 0.97
CA MET A 59 -37.06 3.44 0.42
C MET A 59 -36.09 3.92 1.50
N VAL A 60 -36.52 4.75 2.44
CA VAL A 60 -35.72 5.17 3.58
C VAL A 60 -35.38 3.98 4.48
N GLY A 61 -36.30 3.05 4.69
CA GLY A 61 -36.06 1.80 5.41
C GLY A 61 -35.00 0.92 4.72
N LEU A 62 -35.04 0.79 3.39
CA LEU A 62 -34.03 0.08 2.63
C LEU A 62 -32.65 0.76 2.73
N LEU A 63 -32.63 2.10 2.74
CA LEU A 63 -31.39 2.84 2.95
C LEU A 63 -30.82 2.58 4.36
N ALA A 64 -31.64 2.64 5.39
CA ALA A 64 -31.25 2.34 6.76
C ALA A 64 -30.71 0.89 6.89
N LEU A 65 -31.39 -0.07 6.24
CA LEU A 65 -30.94 -1.45 6.18
C LEU A 65 -29.58 -1.58 5.45
N SER A 66 -29.37 -0.81 4.39
CA SER A 66 -28.08 -0.83 3.68
C SER A 66 -26.96 -0.21 4.50
N VAL A 67 -27.21 0.84 5.27
CA VAL A 67 -26.22 1.42 6.21
C VAL A 67 -25.88 0.40 7.30
N PHE A 68 -26.86 -0.34 7.81
CA PHE A 68 -26.59 -1.46 8.73
C PHE A 68 -25.82 -2.59 8.05
N GLY A 69 -26.18 -2.96 6.82
CA GLY A 69 -25.48 -3.97 6.02
C GLY A 69 -24.02 -3.61 5.71
N TYR A 70 -23.69 -2.32 5.64
CA TYR A 70 -22.32 -1.85 5.44
C TYR A 70 -21.33 -2.35 6.51
N GLN A 71 -21.78 -2.52 7.75
CA GLN A 71 -20.97 -3.03 8.85
C GLN A 71 -20.49 -4.48 8.63
N TYR A 72 -21.24 -5.25 7.83
CA TYR A 72 -20.91 -6.64 7.51
C TYR A 72 -20.08 -6.77 6.22
N MET A 73 -19.86 -5.66 5.51
CA MET A 73 -19.03 -5.68 4.32
C MET A 73 -17.55 -5.77 4.69
N ARG A 74 -16.83 -6.57 3.92
CA ARG A 74 -15.38 -6.65 3.99
C ARG A 74 -14.79 -5.34 3.47
N GLN A 75 -13.94 -4.70 4.28
CA GLN A 75 -13.33 -3.41 3.96
C GLN A 75 -11.83 -3.58 3.75
N GLY A 76 -11.27 -2.98 2.71
CA GLY A 76 -9.84 -2.98 2.44
C GLY A 76 -9.46 -1.75 1.62
N PHE A 77 -8.16 -1.53 1.42
CA PHE A 77 -7.72 -0.39 0.62
C PHE A 77 -7.39 -0.81 -0.82
N PHE A 78 -6.34 -1.60 -1.02
CA PHE A 78 -6.02 -2.23 -2.31
C PHE A 78 -5.84 -3.73 -2.13
N PRO A 79 -6.37 -4.56 -3.04
CA PRO A 79 -6.12 -6.00 -3.03
C PRO A 79 -4.70 -6.31 -3.48
N ASP A 80 -4.22 -7.51 -3.12
CA ASP A 80 -3.02 -8.06 -3.72
C ASP A 80 -3.26 -8.38 -5.19
N MET A 81 -2.19 -8.25 -5.98
CA MET A 81 -2.24 -8.57 -7.41
C MET A 81 -2.30 -10.09 -7.63
N VAL A 82 -3.02 -10.51 -8.66
CA VAL A 82 -3.07 -11.92 -9.09
C VAL A 82 -1.89 -12.18 -10.02
N TYR A 83 -0.75 -12.51 -9.41
CA TYR A 83 0.44 -12.99 -10.11
C TYR A 83 0.74 -14.41 -9.66
N ASP A 84 1.39 -15.15 -10.51
CA ASP A 84 2.01 -16.43 -10.22
C ASP A 84 3.37 -16.30 -9.52
N GLN A 85 3.77 -15.08 -9.20
CA GLN A 85 5.04 -14.71 -8.59
C GLN A 85 4.83 -14.01 -7.26
N LEU A 86 5.66 -14.35 -6.28
CA LEU A 86 5.82 -13.62 -5.03
C LEU A 86 7.29 -13.36 -4.73
N TYR A 87 7.57 -12.52 -3.75
CA TYR A 87 8.91 -12.36 -3.22
C TYR A 87 8.96 -12.72 -1.74
N MET A 88 10.13 -13.25 -1.33
CA MET A 88 10.44 -13.57 0.04
C MET A 88 11.58 -12.68 0.54
N GLU A 89 11.34 -11.93 1.59
CA GLU A 89 12.39 -11.22 2.32
C GLU A 89 12.98 -12.15 3.37
N TYR A 90 14.29 -12.27 3.37
CA TYR A 90 15.08 -12.96 4.39
C TYR A 90 16.00 -11.95 5.06
N LYS A 91 15.95 -11.83 6.38
CA LYS A 91 16.76 -10.86 7.11
C LYS A 91 17.25 -11.45 8.43
N LEU A 92 18.57 -11.45 8.61
CA LEU A 92 19.22 -11.69 9.89
C LEU A 92 19.42 -10.35 10.64
N PRO A 93 19.64 -10.36 11.96
CA PRO A 93 20.11 -9.19 12.68
C PRO A 93 21.33 -8.57 12.02
N GLU A 94 21.46 -7.25 12.03
CA GLU A 94 22.60 -6.56 11.46
C GLU A 94 23.91 -7.03 12.10
N GLY A 95 25.01 -6.99 11.32
CA GLY A 95 26.31 -7.48 11.76
C GLY A 95 26.58 -8.96 11.43
N ASN A 96 25.59 -9.69 10.90
CA ASN A 96 25.83 -11.04 10.40
C ASN A 96 26.58 -11.02 9.06
N ASN A 97 27.38 -12.07 8.81
CA ASN A 97 28.14 -12.23 7.58
C ASN A 97 27.24 -12.66 6.42
N TYR A 98 27.47 -12.13 5.24
CA TYR A 98 26.78 -12.51 4.00
C TYR A 98 26.90 -14.01 3.69
N THR A 99 27.97 -14.69 4.11
CA THR A 99 28.16 -16.14 3.92
C THR A 99 27.07 -16.97 4.58
N ARG A 100 26.60 -16.57 5.76
CA ARG A 100 25.47 -17.24 6.42
C ARG A 100 24.17 -17.01 5.64
N VAL A 101 23.92 -15.78 5.20
CA VAL A 101 22.75 -15.47 4.36
C VAL A 101 22.77 -16.31 3.07
N GLU A 102 23.94 -16.43 2.44
CA GLU A 102 24.12 -17.24 1.23
C GLU A 102 23.82 -18.73 1.47
N GLN A 103 24.33 -19.26 2.57
CA GLN A 103 24.10 -20.67 2.93
C GLN A 103 22.61 -20.92 3.18
N ASP A 104 21.98 -20.13 4.04
CA ASP A 104 20.56 -20.27 4.38
C ASP A 104 19.69 -20.12 3.13
N LEU A 105 19.98 -19.16 2.25
CA LEU A 105 19.24 -18.98 1.00
C LEU A 105 19.41 -20.16 0.03
N LYS A 106 20.60 -20.77 -0.05
CA LYS A 106 20.79 -21.99 -0.85
C LYS A 106 19.97 -23.18 -0.32
N GLU A 107 19.88 -23.35 0.99
CA GLU A 107 19.07 -24.38 1.60
C GLU A 107 17.56 -24.13 1.35
N ILE A 108 17.11 -22.88 1.50
CA ILE A 108 15.73 -22.49 1.21
C ILE A 108 15.41 -22.68 -0.28
N GLU A 109 16.33 -22.30 -1.17
CA GLU A 109 16.18 -22.51 -2.62
C GLU A 109 16.05 -23.99 -2.97
N ALA A 110 16.89 -24.85 -2.37
CA ALA A 110 16.83 -26.30 -2.56
C ALA A 110 15.49 -26.89 -2.08
N TYR A 111 14.99 -26.43 -0.92
CA TYR A 111 13.67 -26.81 -0.42
C TYR A 111 12.55 -26.39 -1.37
N LEU A 112 12.57 -25.14 -1.84
CA LEU A 112 11.54 -24.60 -2.74
C LEU A 112 11.56 -25.31 -4.11
N LYS A 113 12.73 -25.55 -4.69
CA LYS A 113 12.88 -26.30 -5.95
C LYS A 113 12.41 -27.75 -5.88
N GLY A 114 12.35 -28.33 -4.69
CA GLY A 114 11.81 -29.67 -4.46
C GLY A 114 10.28 -29.74 -4.53
N ARG A 115 9.60 -28.60 -4.54
CA ARG A 115 8.13 -28.53 -4.59
C ARG A 115 7.65 -28.46 -6.04
N LYS A 116 6.57 -29.19 -6.35
CA LYS A 116 6.05 -29.32 -7.72
C LYS A 116 5.34 -28.05 -8.21
N GLU A 117 4.80 -27.27 -7.28
CA GLU A 117 4.06 -26.04 -7.54
C GLU A 117 4.98 -24.83 -7.84
N ILE A 118 6.29 -24.98 -7.64
CA ILE A 118 7.28 -23.91 -7.88
C ILE A 118 8.04 -24.20 -9.17
N THR A 119 8.06 -23.23 -10.08
CA THR A 119 8.70 -23.32 -11.40
C THR A 119 10.12 -22.77 -11.37
N HIS A 120 10.32 -21.60 -10.80
CA HIS A 120 11.60 -20.93 -10.72
C HIS A 120 11.81 -20.24 -9.38
N VAL A 121 13.09 -20.19 -8.96
CA VAL A 121 13.52 -19.45 -7.77
C VAL A 121 14.76 -18.66 -8.14
N THR A 122 14.75 -17.35 -7.89
CA THR A 122 15.89 -16.46 -8.10
C THR A 122 16.29 -15.83 -6.78
N ALA A 123 17.56 -16.01 -6.38
CA ALA A 123 18.10 -15.47 -5.14
C ALA A 123 18.94 -14.20 -5.39
N SER A 124 18.84 -13.23 -4.48
CA SER A 124 19.68 -12.05 -4.40
C SER A 124 20.18 -11.85 -2.99
N ILE A 125 21.46 -11.52 -2.83
CA ILE A 125 22.09 -11.29 -1.53
C ILE A 125 22.53 -9.84 -1.44
N GLY A 126 22.41 -9.24 -0.26
CA GLY A 126 22.86 -7.89 0.02
C GLY A 126 21.88 -6.78 -0.38
N GLY A 127 20.75 -7.12 -1.00
CA GLY A 127 19.73 -6.16 -1.39
C GLY A 127 18.69 -6.74 -2.34
N THR A 128 17.68 -5.95 -2.62
CA THR A 128 16.67 -6.26 -3.66
C THR A 128 17.36 -6.25 -5.04
N PRO A 129 17.07 -7.21 -5.92
CA PRO A 129 17.50 -7.15 -7.32
C PRO A 129 17.11 -5.83 -7.98
N GLY A 130 17.77 -5.46 -9.07
CA GLY A 130 17.40 -4.27 -9.84
C GLY A 130 15.89 -4.24 -10.07
N ARG A 131 15.31 -3.05 -10.26
CA ARG A 131 13.85 -2.86 -10.29
C ARG A 131 13.16 -3.74 -11.35
N TYR A 132 12.80 -4.95 -10.96
CA TYR A 132 12.16 -5.95 -11.80
C TYR A 132 10.63 -5.86 -11.79
N ASN A 133 10.06 -5.22 -10.76
CA ASN A 133 8.62 -5.02 -10.65
C ASN A 133 8.32 -3.60 -10.16
N LEU A 134 7.34 -2.92 -10.78
CA LEU A 134 6.98 -1.54 -10.46
C LEU A 134 6.40 -1.37 -9.06
N VAL A 135 5.76 -2.40 -8.54
CA VAL A 135 5.09 -2.37 -7.22
C VAL A 135 5.95 -2.93 -6.09
N ARG A 136 7.21 -3.28 -6.37
CA ARG A 136 8.18 -3.70 -5.36
C ARG A 136 8.92 -2.49 -4.79
N SER A 137 8.82 -2.27 -3.49
CA SER A 137 9.67 -1.30 -2.79
C SER A 137 11.05 -1.92 -2.56
N VAL A 138 12.10 -1.21 -2.97
CA VAL A 138 13.48 -1.68 -2.82
C VAL A 138 13.85 -1.67 -1.33
N ALA A 139 14.48 -2.76 -0.86
CA ALA A 139 15.05 -2.83 0.48
C ALA A 139 16.37 -2.05 0.54
N ASN A 140 16.71 -1.54 1.72
CA ASN A 140 18.05 -0.96 1.94
C ASN A 140 19.10 -2.05 1.80
N PRO A 141 20.24 -1.76 1.15
CA PRO A 141 21.34 -2.72 1.07
C PRO A 141 21.86 -3.07 2.47
N SER A 142 22.03 -4.37 2.74
CA SER A 142 22.62 -4.89 3.97
C SER A 142 23.21 -6.27 3.71
N LEU A 143 24.37 -6.56 4.28
CA LEU A 143 25.00 -7.89 4.21
C LEU A 143 24.20 -8.98 4.94
N SER A 144 23.31 -8.56 5.84
CA SER A 144 22.41 -9.45 6.58
C SER A 144 21.07 -9.69 5.87
N TYR A 145 20.90 -9.18 4.63
CA TYR A 145 19.67 -9.27 3.86
C TYR A 145 19.81 -10.12 2.62
N GLY A 146 18.77 -10.91 2.35
CA GLY A 146 18.61 -11.63 1.10
C GLY A 146 17.15 -11.62 0.64
N GLU A 147 16.95 -11.83 -0.65
CA GLU A 147 15.63 -11.85 -1.26
C GLU A 147 15.53 -12.99 -2.26
N LEU A 148 14.44 -13.73 -2.20
CA LEU A 148 14.08 -14.72 -3.20
C LEU A 148 12.86 -14.25 -3.98
N ILE A 149 12.92 -14.36 -5.31
CA ILE A 149 11.77 -14.25 -6.21
C ILE A 149 11.35 -15.67 -6.53
N ILE A 150 10.08 -16.00 -6.29
CA ILE A 150 9.54 -17.35 -6.38
C ILE A 150 8.38 -17.34 -7.37
N ASP A 151 8.51 -18.10 -8.45
CA ASP A 151 7.50 -18.27 -9.49
C ASP A 151 6.77 -19.60 -9.26
N PHE A 152 5.45 -19.53 -9.23
CA PHE A 152 4.55 -20.68 -9.08
C PHE A 152 3.97 -21.09 -10.44
N THR A 153 3.38 -22.27 -10.50
CA THR A 153 2.69 -22.79 -11.69
C THR A 153 1.41 -22.02 -12.00
N SER A 154 0.74 -21.51 -10.96
CA SER A 154 -0.45 -20.68 -11.07
C SER A 154 -0.65 -19.76 -9.86
N PRO A 155 -1.43 -18.66 -10.01
CA PRO A 155 -1.76 -17.79 -8.88
C PRO A 155 -2.55 -18.49 -7.76
N GLU A 156 -3.34 -19.51 -8.08
CA GLU A 156 -4.10 -20.31 -7.13
C GLU A 156 -3.16 -21.14 -6.25
N GLU A 157 -2.23 -21.87 -6.88
CA GLU A 157 -1.20 -22.65 -6.18
C GLU A 157 -0.34 -21.78 -5.26
N LEU A 158 -0.05 -20.54 -5.69
CA LEU A 158 0.65 -19.57 -4.85
C LEU A 158 -0.12 -19.26 -3.58
N VAL A 159 -1.42 -18.94 -3.69
CA VAL A 159 -2.26 -18.58 -2.54
C VAL A 159 -2.43 -19.74 -1.58
N ASP A 160 -2.64 -20.95 -2.11
CA ASP A 160 -2.90 -22.15 -1.30
C ASP A 160 -1.66 -22.63 -0.52
N ASN A 161 -0.46 -22.45 -1.08
CA ASN A 161 0.78 -22.94 -0.48
C ASN A 161 1.56 -21.88 0.32
N MET A 162 1.30 -20.59 0.10
CA MET A 162 2.06 -19.49 0.71
C MET A 162 2.12 -19.57 2.24
N ASP A 163 1.00 -19.85 2.90
CA ASP A 163 0.92 -19.89 4.36
C ASP A 163 1.64 -21.11 4.97
N GLU A 164 1.64 -22.23 4.27
CA GLU A 164 2.41 -23.42 4.68
C GLU A 164 3.90 -23.15 4.59
N ILE A 165 4.36 -22.62 3.45
CA ILE A 165 5.77 -22.26 3.22
C ILE A 165 6.23 -21.23 4.26
N GLN A 166 5.44 -20.18 4.51
CA GLN A 166 5.74 -19.16 5.51
C GLN A 166 5.96 -19.77 6.90
N ARG A 167 5.05 -20.66 7.34
CA ARG A 167 5.13 -21.31 8.66
C ARG A 167 6.35 -22.22 8.76
N TYR A 168 6.60 -23.03 7.72
CA TYR A 168 7.74 -23.93 7.68
C TYR A 168 9.07 -23.17 7.78
N LEU A 169 9.25 -22.15 6.94
CA LEU A 169 10.49 -21.36 6.93
C LEU A 169 10.70 -20.59 8.24
N SER A 170 9.64 -20.01 8.79
CA SER A 170 9.73 -19.29 10.08
C SER A 170 10.05 -20.21 11.26
N ALA A 171 9.66 -21.49 11.20
CA ALA A 171 9.99 -22.46 12.22
C ALA A 171 11.41 -23.03 12.05
N THR A 172 11.88 -23.18 10.81
CA THR A 172 13.20 -23.72 10.49
C THR A 172 14.32 -22.71 10.78
N TYR A 173 14.06 -21.42 10.53
CA TYR A 173 15.04 -20.33 10.72
C TYR A 173 14.53 -19.31 11.77
N PRO A 174 14.51 -19.66 13.06
CA PRO A 174 13.94 -18.80 14.11
C PRO A 174 14.72 -17.51 14.35
N ASP A 175 16.01 -17.48 13.98
CA ASP A 175 16.89 -16.31 14.09
C ASP A 175 16.64 -15.29 12.96
N ALA A 176 16.03 -15.74 11.86
CA ALA A 176 15.80 -14.92 10.70
C ALA A 176 14.38 -14.35 10.68
N TYR A 177 14.25 -13.12 10.26
CA TYR A 177 12.95 -12.58 9.88
C TYR A 177 12.66 -12.96 8.43
N ILE A 178 11.70 -13.86 8.21
CA ILE A 178 11.28 -14.33 6.90
C ILE A 178 9.88 -13.83 6.62
N LYS A 179 9.66 -13.23 5.45
CA LYS A 179 8.37 -12.74 5.02
C LYS A 179 8.12 -13.01 3.55
N LEU A 180 7.17 -13.89 3.27
CA LEU A 180 6.61 -14.06 1.93
C LEU A 180 5.59 -12.95 1.69
N LYS A 181 5.64 -12.34 0.52
CA LYS A 181 4.72 -11.24 0.18
C LYS A 181 4.31 -11.27 -1.28
N ARG A 182 3.02 -11.11 -1.51
CA ARG A 182 2.45 -10.84 -2.83
C ARG A 182 2.63 -9.38 -3.20
N TYR A 183 2.62 -9.09 -4.49
CA TYR A 183 2.72 -7.71 -4.97
C TYR A 183 1.42 -6.95 -4.71
N ASN A 184 1.56 -5.70 -4.25
CA ASN A 184 0.44 -4.83 -3.93
C ASN A 184 0.75 -3.39 -4.35
N LEU A 185 -0.23 -2.68 -4.90
CA LEU A 185 -0.10 -1.30 -5.35
C LEU A 185 0.21 -0.28 -4.24
N MET A 186 0.08 -0.68 -2.99
CA MET A 186 0.35 0.19 -1.85
C MET A 186 1.81 0.60 -1.68
N PHE A 187 2.76 -0.13 -2.28
CA PHE A 187 4.21 0.07 -2.08
C PHE A 187 4.65 0.08 -0.61
N LYS A 188 3.80 -0.38 0.32
CA LYS A 188 4.11 -0.42 1.74
C LYS A 188 4.68 -1.77 2.13
N LYS A 189 5.75 -1.73 2.90
CA LYS A 189 6.39 -2.95 3.39
C LYS A 189 5.49 -3.69 4.38
N TYR A 190 4.86 -2.93 5.29
CA TYR A 190 3.90 -3.43 6.27
C TYR A 190 2.57 -2.72 6.13
N PRO A 191 1.45 -3.46 6.16
CA PRO A 191 0.13 -2.85 6.08
C PRO A 191 -0.30 -2.15 7.36
N ILE A 192 0.13 -2.64 8.53
CA ILE A 192 -0.19 -2.06 9.84
C ILE A 192 1.11 -1.60 10.52
N GLU A 193 1.19 -0.31 10.83
CA GLU A 193 2.34 0.30 11.49
C GLU A 193 1.86 1.28 12.57
N ALA A 194 2.26 1.04 13.81
CA ALA A 194 2.09 1.98 14.93
C ALA A 194 3.42 2.71 15.15
N GLN A 195 3.47 4.00 14.85
CA GLN A 195 4.68 4.84 14.94
C GLN A 195 4.62 5.71 16.20
N PHE A 196 5.60 5.53 17.08
CA PHE A 196 5.85 6.38 18.22
C PHE A 196 6.92 7.41 17.87
N LEU A 197 6.68 8.67 18.24
CA LEU A 197 7.60 9.79 18.04
C LEU A 197 7.99 10.35 19.41
N GLY A 198 9.26 10.69 19.59
CA GLY A 198 9.73 11.27 20.84
C GLY A 198 11.24 11.50 20.89
N PRO A 199 11.72 12.23 21.90
CA PRO A 199 13.14 12.63 21.99
C PRO A 199 14.07 11.52 22.49
N ASP A 200 13.62 10.67 23.43
CA ASP A 200 14.47 9.69 24.12
C ASP A 200 14.29 8.28 23.53
N PRO A 201 15.38 7.64 23.04
CA PRO A 201 15.35 6.26 22.53
C PRO A 201 14.84 5.24 23.54
N ALA A 202 15.24 5.34 24.82
CA ALA A 202 14.88 4.36 25.83
C ALA A 202 13.36 4.31 26.07
N VAL A 203 12.71 5.48 26.09
CA VAL A 203 11.25 5.57 26.22
C VAL A 203 10.56 5.06 24.95
N LEU A 204 11.12 5.34 23.77
CA LEU A 204 10.58 4.80 22.51
C LEU A 204 10.62 3.28 22.49
N HIS A 205 11.72 2.66 22.96
CA HIS A 205 11.81 1.20 23.10
C HIS A 205 10.74 0.64 24.05
N GLN A 206 10.52 1.27 25.21
CA GLN A 206 9.49 0.82 26.15
C GLN A 206 8.07 0.90 25.56
N LEU A 207 7.76 1.98 24.83
CA LEU A 207 6.48 2.16 24.16
C LEU A 207 6.30 1.11 23.03
N ALA A 208 7.35 0.91 22.23
CA ALA A 208 7.35 -0.08 21.17
C ALA A 208 7.20 -1.51 21.68
N ASP A 209 7.90 -1.86 22.80
CA ASP A 209 7.77 -3.17 23.43
C ASP A 209 6.36 -3.40 23.98
N SER A 210 5.75 -2.37 24.57
CA SER A 210 4.37 -2.44 25.03
C SER A 210 3.40 -2.73 23.87
N ALA A 211 3.56 -2.01 22.75
CA ALA A 211 2.76 -2.24 21.55
C ALA A 211 3.03 -3.62 20.93
N ARG A 212 4.30 -4.04 20.88
CA ARG A 212 4.69 -5.37 20.38
C ARG A 212 4.07 -6.50 21.21
N ASN A 213 4.03 -6.35 22.53
CA ASN A 213 3.40 -7.33 23.42
C ASN A 213 1.88 -7.39 23.20
N ILE A 214 1.21 -6.26 22.99
CA ILE A 214 -0.21 -6.23 22.62
C ILE A 214 -0.44 -6.97 21.30
N MET A 215 0.38 -6.70 20.28
CA MET A 215 0.27 -7.36 18.97
C MET A 215 0.54 -8.87 19.08
N LYS A 216 1.56 -9.31 19.84
CA LYS A 216 1.87 -10.74 20.05
C LYS A 216 0.73 -11.52 20.70
N ASN A 217 -0.03 -10.87 21.56
CA ASN A 217 -1.18 -11.47 22.24
C ASN A 217 -2.49 -11.38 21.44
N THR A 218 -2.44 -10.94 20.19
CA THR A 218 -3.60 -10.74 19.34
C THR A 218 -3.49 -11.68 18.12
N PRO A 219 -4.33 -12.72 18.00
CA PRO A 219 -4.19 -13.73 16.96
C PRO A 219 -4.52 -13.22 15.54
N GLU A 220 -5.16 -12.06 15.43
CA GLU A 220 -5.52 -11.42 14.16
C GLU A 220 -4.33 -10.78 13.43
N VAL A 221 -3.16 -10.72 14.07
CA VAL A 221 -1.94 -10.15 13.48
C VAL A 221 -0.77 -11.13 13.55
N CYS A 222 0.12 -11.05 12.57
CA CYS A 222 1.31 -11.89 12.46
C CYS A 222 2.51 -11.10 11.94
N LEU A 223 3.69 -11.73 11.85
CA LEU A 223 4.93 -11.15 11.34
C LEU A 223 5.27 -9.80 12.00
N ILE A 224 5.25 -9.80 13.35
CA ILE A 224 5.45 -8.60 14.14
C ILE A 224 6.94 -8.28 14.21
N THR A 225 7.30 -7.05 13.84
CA THR A 225 8.67 -6.55 13.88
C THR A 225 8.71 -5.07 14.25
N THR A 226 9.91 -4.53 14.39
CA THR A 226 10.15 -3.10 14.59
C THR A 226 11.08 -2.57 13.51
N ASP A 227 11.03 -1.28 13.21
CA ASP A 227 11.93 -0.62 12.27
C ASP A 227 13.29 -0.27 12.92
N TRP A 228 13.38 -0.25 14.24
CA TRP A 228 14.64 -0.33 14.96
C TRP A 228 14.96 -1.82 15.12
N GLU A 229 16.03 -2.22 14.53
CA GLU A 229 16.49 -3.60 14.59
C GLU A 229 16.95 -3.97 16.00
N PRO A 230 17.14 -5.26 16.29
CA PRO A 230 17.76 -5.67 17.56
C PRO A 230 19.09 -4.97 17.74
N GLN A 231 19.38 -4.56 18.97
CA GLN A 231 20.67 -3.99 19.30
C GLN A 231 21.79 -4.98 18.98
N ILE A 232 22.88 -4.46 18.46
CA ILE A 232 24.07 -5.24 18.09
C ILE A 232 25.22 -4.93 19.04
N PRO A 233 26.09 -5.90 19.34
CA PRO A 233 27.29 -5.68 20.10
C PRO A 233 28.30 -4.91 19.23
N VAL A 234 28.70 -3.74 19.69
CA VAL A 234 29.72 -2.90 19.03
C VAL A 234 30.93 -2.79 19.92
N LEU A 235 32.10 -3.15 19.40
CA LEU A 235 33.37 -2.91 20.06
C LEU A 235 33.67 -1.42 20.05
N THR A 236 33.65 -0.80 21.21
CA THR A 236 33.89 0.64 21.42
C THR A 236 35.25 0.82 22.06
N ILE A 237 36.08 1.60 21.41
CA ILE A 237 37.43 1.92 21.90
C ILE A 237 37.42 3.31 22.53
N GLU A 238 37.71 3.39 23.81
CA GLU A 238 37.88 4.67 24.49
C GLU A 238 39.24 5.24 24.12
N TYR A 239 39.30 6.10 23.10
CA TYR A 239 40.50 6.70 22.58
C TYR A 239 41.13 7.71 23.55
N ASP A 240 42.40 7.46 23.95
CA ASP A 240 43.19 8.39 24.75
C ASP A 240 43.93 9.37 23.83
N GLN A 241 43.32 10.51 23.61
CA GLN A 241 43.88 11.53 22.72
C GLN A 241 45.21 12.10 23.20
N PRO A 242 45.45 12.39 24.50
CA PRO A 242 46.76 12.80 25.00
C PRO A 242 47.85 11.79 24.75
N ALA A 243 47.60 10.50 25.06
CA ALA A 243 48.59 9.43 24.83
C ALA A 243 48.93 9.27 23.33
N ALA A 244 47.92 9.24 22.47
CA ALA A 244 48.11 9.13 21.03
C ALA A 244 48.90 10.32 20.45
N ARG A 245 48.60 11.55 20.88
CA ARG A 245 49.34 12.75 20.46
C ARG A 245 50.79 12.72 20.89
N ALA A 246 51.08 12.23 22.09
CA ALA A 246 52.45 12.08 22.58
C ALA A 246 53.28 11.12 21.68
N LEU A 247 52.62 10.15 21.07
CA LEU A 247 53.19 9.20 20.12
C LEU A 247 53.13 9.64 18.65
N GLY A 248 52.65 10.87 18.38
CA GLY A 248 52.51 11.41 17.04
C GLY A 248 51.37 10.80 16.21
N LEU A 249 50.46 10.09 16.87
CA LEU A 249 49.32 9.43 16.23
C LEU A 249 48.09 10.31 16.16
N SER A 250 47.44 10.35 15.03
CA SER A 250 46.17 11.00 14.81
C SER A 250 45.00 10.00 14.97
N ARG A 251 43.78 10.52 15.16
CA ARG A 251 42.57 9.69 15.16
C ARG A 251 42.35 8.96 13.81
N SER A 252 42.82 9.59 12.72
CA SER A 252 42.77 8.99 11.38
C SER A 252 43.66 7.75 11.27
N ASP A 253 44.87 7.79 11.86
CA ASP A 253 45.82 6.67 11.85
C ASP A 253 45.23 5.48 12.61
N VAL A 254 44.62 5.72 13.76
CA VAL A 254 43.93 4.68 14.55
C VAL A 254 42.76 4.08 13.75
N SER A 255 41.93 4.92 13.13
CA SER A 255 40.80 4.46 12.32
C SER A 255 41.24 3.62 11.11
N MET A 256 42.30 4.05 10.45
CA MET A 256 42.86 3.35 9.29
C MET A 256 43.46 2.00 9.68
N SER A 257 44.21 1.95 10.78
CA SER A 257 44.79 0.72 11.31
C SER A 257 43.73 -0.29 11.73
N LEU A 258 42.67 0.18 12.41
CA LEU A 258 41.53 -0.66 12.76
C LEU A 258 40.77 -1.19 11.55
N LEU A 259 40.57 -0.35 10.53
CA LEU A 259 39.92 -0.76 9.30
C LEU A 259 40.71 -1.86 8.58
N THR A 260 42.05 -1.74 8.51
CA THR A 260 42.93 -2.76 7.93
C THR A 260 42.93 -4.06 8.75
N ALA A 261 42.85 -3.97 10.06
CA ALA A 261 42.85 -5.14 10.93
C ALA A 261 41.50 -5.89 10.88
N ALA A 262 40.38 -5.18 10.88
CA ALA A 262 39.05 -5.78 10.91
C ALA A 262 38.57 -6.26 9.52
N GLY A 263 38.29 -5.34 8.61
CA GLY A 263 37.68 -5.63 7.31
C GLY A 263 38.60 -5.59 6.11
N GLY A 264 39.71 -4.84 6.23
CA GLY A 264 40.61 -4.49 5.15
C GLY A 264 40.17 -3.23 4.38
N ILE A 265 41.11 -2.61 3.71
CA ILE A 265 40.90 -1.43 2.88
C ILE A 265 40.85 -1.85 1.42
N PRO A 266 39.80 -1.48 0.66
CA PRO A 266 39.75 -1.76 -0.77
C PRO A 266 40.84 -0.92 -1.50
N ILE A 267 41.78 -1.57 -2.11
CA ILE A 267 42.91 -0.92 -2.83
C ILE A 267 42.78 -1.02 -4.35
N GLY A 268 41.83 -1.83 -4.84
CA GLY A 268 41.59 -2.01 -6.28
C GLY A 268 40.51 -2.99 -6.57
N SER A 269 40.31 -3.27 -7.84
CA SER A 269 39.37 -4.28 -8.32
C SER A 269 40.01 -5.13 -9.42
N PHE A 270 39.74 -6.40 -9.39
CA PHE A 270 40.11 -7.37 -10.41
C PHE A 270 38.83 -7.89 -11.10
N TYR A 271 38.88 -7.97 -12.42
CA TYR A 271 37.75 -8.44 -13.23
C TYR A 271 38.08 -9.82 -13.81
N GLU A 272 37.20 -10.77 -13.56
CA GLU A 272 37.22 -12.11 -14.13
C GLU A 272 35.94 -12.31 -14.94
N GLY A 273 36.01 -12.10 -16.25
CA GLY A 273 34.85 -12.06 -17.11
C GLY A 273 33.91 -10.90 -16.71
N ILE A 274 32.71 -11.25 -16.28
CA ILE A 274 31.69 -10.28 -15.81
C ILE A 274 31.77 -10.03 -14.29
N HIS A 275 32.56 -10.81 -13.58
CA HIS A 275 32.68 -10.71 -12.12
C HIS A 275 33.75 -9.68 -11.73
N LYS A 276 33.32 -8.76 -10.87
CA LYS A 276 34.21 -7.75 -10.26
C LYS A 276 34.58 -8.20 -8.86
N ASN A 277 35.86 -8.54 -8.64
CA ASN A 277 36.42 -8.92 -7.36
C ASN A 277 37.20 -7.75 -6.77
N ASN A 278 36.87 -7.31 -5.56
CA ASN A 278 37.61 -6.24 -4.90
C ASN A 278 38.89 -6.81 -4.25
N ILE A 279 39.97 -6.06 -4.38
CA ILE A 279 41.25 -6.38 -3.73
C ILE A 279 41.32 -5.61 -2.41
N TYR A 280 41.47 -6.35 -1.30
CA TYR A 280 41.55 -5.76 0.04
C TYR A 280 42.94 -5.90 0.63
N LEU A 281 43.46 -4.80 1.18
CA LEU A 281 44.66 -4.79 2.01
C LEU A 281 44.20 -5.06 3.47
N LYS A 282 44.73 -6.14 4.07
CA LYS A 282 44.47 -6.53 5.47
C LYS A 282 45.75 -6.63 6.25
N CYS A 283 45.71 -6.19 7.52
CA CYS A 283 46.72 -6.55 8.49
C CYS A 283 46.42 -7.94 9.07
N LEU A 284 47.43 -8.77 9.08
CA LEU A 284 47.41 -10.10 9.69
C LEU A 284 48.36 -10.13 10.88
N ASP A 285 48.25 -11.12 11.75
CA ASP A 285 49.21 -11.38 12.80
C ASP A 285 50.52 -11.91 12.24
N LYS A 286 51.50 -12.21 13.11
CA LYS A 286 52.80 -12.72 12.72
C LYS A 286 52.75 -14.12 12.07
N GLU A 287 51.67 -14.85 12.27
CA GLU A 287 51.40 -16.19 11.75
C GLU A 287 50.55 -16.15 10.48
N GLY A 288 50.21 -14.97 9.99
CA GLY A 288 49.39 -14.77 8.80
C GLY A 288 47.89 -15.01 9.02
N GLN A 289 47.46 -15.00 10.27
CA GLN A 289 46.04 -15.16 10.63
C GLN A 289 45.34 -13.81 10.88
N PRO A 290 44.01 -13.73 10.77
CA PRO A 290 43.27 -12.55 11.17
C PRO A 290 43.55 -12.18 12.63
N ILE A 291 43.66 -10.89 12.93
CA ILE A 291 43.88 -10.41 14.29
C ILE A 291 42.63 -10.66 15.13
N GLU A 292 42.72 -11.55 16.11
CA GLU A 292 41.59 -11.87 17.01
C GLU A 292 41.44 -10.86 18.15
N ASP A 293 42.59 -10.38 18.70
CA ASP A 293 42.60 -9.37 19.75
C ASP A 293 42.91 -7.97 19.18
N LEU A 294 41.86 -7.14 19.11
CA LEU A 294 42.01 -5.76 18.63
C LEU A 294 42.94 -4.90 19.51
N GLY A 295 43.10 -5.21 20.79
CA GLY A 295 44.04 -4.50 21.69
C GLY A 295 45.48 -4.57 21.22
N ASN A 296 45.87 -5.68 20.61
CA ASN A 296 47.19 -5.93 20.07
C ASN A 296 47.39 -5.41 18.64
N THR A 297 46.37 -4.85 18.03
CA THR A 297 46.46 -4.26 16.68
C THR A 297 47.50 -3.15 16.67
N GLN A 298 48.47 -3.26 15.76
CA GLN A 298 49.48 -2.24 15.58
C GLN A 298 48.90 -1.03 14.84
N VAL A 299 49.02 0.13 15.47
CA VAL A 299 48.62 1.41 14.88
C VAL A 299 49.82 2.08 14.28
N PHE A 300 49.76 2.39 13.00
CA PHE A 300 50.85 3.04 12.25
C PHE A 300 50.50 4.50 12.03
N SER A 301 51.53 5.37 12.15
CA SER A 301 51.40 6.75 11.70
C SER A 301 51.48 6.85 10.17
N ALA A 302 50.54 7.55 9.54
CA ALA A 302 50.61 7.82 8.10
C ALA A 302 51.74 8.81 7.75
N LEU A 303 52.19 9.59 8.72
CA LEU A 303 53.29 10.53 8.55
C LEU A 303 54.56 10.00 9.27
N PRO A 304 55.71 10.04 8.63
CA PRO A 304 56.98 9.67 9.27
C PRO A 304 57.17 10.48 10.55
N SER A 305 57.43 9.80 11.66
CA SER A 305 57.70 10.42 12.97
C SER A 305 59.19 10.67 13.13
N LEU A 306 59.55 11.94 13.36
CA LEU A 306 60.94 12.28 13.73
C LEU A 306 61.34 11.73 15.11
N GLY A 307 60.35 11.40 15.96
CA GLY A 307 60.57 10.81 17.28
C GLY A 307 61.29 9.45 17.24
N GLY A 308 61.00 8.63 16.21
CA GLY A 308 61.68 7.34 16.01
C GLY A 308 63.15 7.48 15.67
N LEU A 309 63.55 8.61 15.08
CA LEU A 309 64.96 8.90 14.81
C LEU A 309 65.78 9.23 16.07
N LEU A 310 65.10 9.63 17.14
CA LEU A 310 65.74 9.95 18.44
C LEU A 310 65.86 8.73 19.36
N ASN A 311 65.43 7.56 18.89
CA ASN A 311 65.60 6.32 19.63
C ASN A 311 67.09 6.00 19.80
N GLU A 312 67.50 5.53 20.98
CA GLU A 312 68.89 5.28 21.36
C GLU A 312 69.58 4.34 20.37
N GLU A 313 68.92 3.29 19.93
CA GLU A 313 69.43 2.33 18.96
C GLU A 313 69.65 2.98 17.58
N THR A 314 68.76 3.79 17.09
CA THR A 314 68.88 4.51 15.82
C THR A 314 70.01 5.55 15.87
N MET A 315 70.11 6.23 17.02
CA MET A 315 71.25 7.19 17.26
C MET A 315 72.57 6.49 17.33
N VAL A 316 72.66 5.29 17.90
CA VAL A 316 73.89 4.49 17.89
C VAL A 316 74.24 4.06 16.48
N LYS A 317 73.30 3.53 15.71
CA LYS A 317 73.52 3.15 14.28
C LYS A 317 73.92 4.36 13.43
N LEU A 318 73.38 5.54 13.71
CA LEU A 318 73.72 6.79 13.03
C LEU A 318 75.18 7.21 13.37
N LYS A 319 75.53 7.14 14.65
CA LYS A 319 76.93 7.45 15.09
C LYS A 319 77.97 6.48 14.59
N THR A 320 77.63 5.23 14.42
CA THR A 320 78.53 4.17 13.90
C THR A 320 78.53 4.11 12.38
N GLY A 321 77.69 4.87 11.69
CA GLY A 321 77.63 4.88 10.21
C GLY A 321 76.99 3.60 9.62
N THR A 322 76.34 2.78 10.45
CA THR A 322 75.77 1.50 10.03
C THR A 322 74.25 1.61 9.75
N LEU A 323 73.69 2.82 9.76
CA LEU A 323 72.26 3.07 9.51
C LEU A 323 71.92 2.80 8.01
N SER A 324 71.15 1.75 7.76
CA SER A 324 70.63 1.46 6.42
C SER A 324 69.44 2.33 6.07
N LYS A 325 69.03 2.37 4.79
CA LYS A 325 67.82 3.04 4.37
C LYS A 325 66.58 2.33 4.95
N GLU A 326 66.63 1.01 5.07
CA GLU A 326 65.56 0.18 5.66
C GLU A 326 65.40 0.50 7.16
N ASP A 327 66.54 0.57 7.93
CA ASP A 327 66.51 0.95 9.35
C ASP A 327 65.93 2.37 9.55
N LEU A 328 66.22 3.29 8.62
CA LEU A 328 65.68 4.64 8.68
C LEU A 328 64.16 4.67 8.48
N VAL A 329 63.68 3.95 7.47
CA VAL A 329 62.26 3.84 7.21
C VAL A 329 61.55 3.15 8.38
N GLU A 330 62.09 2.06 8.89
CA GLU A 330 61.55 1.32 10.02
C GLU A 330 61.50 2.18 11.31
N SER A 331 62.53 2.96 11.60
CA SER A 331 62.56 3.87 12.73
C SER A 331 61.59 5.05 12.60
N MET A 332 61.33 5.51 11.36
CA MET A 332 60.36 6.59 11.09
C MET A 332 58.91 6.11 11.07
N MET A 333 58.68 4.83 10.78
CA MET A 333 57.37 4.19 10.77
C MET A 333 57.11 3.48 12.09
N GLY A 334 57.06 4.23 13.21
CA GLY A 334 56.75 3.68 14.51
C GLY A 334 55.35 3.04 14.52
N SER A 335 55.25 1.85 15.07
CA SER A 335 53.97 1.21 15.38
C SER A 335 53.76 1.12 16.86
N THR A 336 52.52 1.27 17.28
CA THR A 336 52.12 1.24 18.70
C THR A 336 50.88 0.35 18.85
N PRO A 337 50.89 -0.61 19.82
CA PRO A 337 49.68 -1.37 20.11
C PRO A 337 48.53 -0.46 20.51
N LEU A 338 47.35 -0.75 19.99
CA LEU A 338 46.13 0.02 20.26
C LEU A 338 45.86 0.18 21.76
N GLN A 339 46.18 -0.83 22.57
CA GLN A 339 46.01 -0.83 24.02
C GLN A 339 46.76 0.33 24.70
N GLN A 340 47.88 0.80 24.15
CA GLN A 340 48.66 1.92 24.74
C GLN A 340 48.01 3.30 24.49
N ILE A 341 47.16 3.39 23.51
CA ILE A 341 46.45 4.63 23.11
C ILE A 341 44.95 4.56 23.36
N SER A 342 44.51 3.57 24.13
CA SER A 342 43.10 3.41 24.55
C SER A 342 43.03 3.33 26.09
N LYS A 343 41.97 3.89 26.66
CA LYS A 343 41.66 3.75 28.10
C LYS A 343 40.95 2.44 28.40
N GLY A 344 40.37 1.83 27.40
CA GLY A 344 39.62 0.57 27.48
C GLY A 344 39.00 0.19 26.14
N ILE A 345 38.72 -1.08 25.99
CA ILE A 345 37.96 -1.64 24.87
C ILE A 345 36.76 -2.35 25.48
N ASP A 346 35.58 -1.81 25.23
CA ASP A 346 34.33 -2.30 25.80
C ASP A 346 33.37 -2.75 24.69
N ILE A 347 32.55 -3.76 25.00
CA ILE A 347 31.41 -4.13 24.16
C ILE A 347 30.19 -3.35 24.64
N ARG A 348 29.63 -2.51 23.76
CA ARG A 348 28.40 -1.78 24.01
C ARG A 348 27.33 -2.26 23.07
N TRP A 349 26.11 -2.34 23.58
CA TRP A 349 24.94 -2.65 22.76
C TRP A 349 24.40 -1.34 22.18
N GLU A 350 24.36 -1.25 20.87
CA GLU A 350 23.90 -0.05 20.17
C GLU A 350 22.82 -0.39 19.14
N ASP A 351 21.95 0.58 18.88
CA ASP A 351 20.94 0.46 17.84
C ASP A 351 21.60 0.66 16.47
N PRO A 352 21.56 -0.34 15.57
CA PRO A 352 22.23 -0.23 14.27
C PRO A 352 21.59 0.84 13.36
N VAL A 353 20.29 1.10 13.54
CA VAL A 353 19.52 2.08 12.78
C VAL A 353 18.63 2.87 13.72
N VAL A 354 18.67 4.20 13.62
CA VAL A 354 17.79 5.12 14.38
C VAL A 354 16.93 5.92 13.41
N PRO A 355 15.73 5.45 13.07
CA PRO A 355 14.82 6.14 12.16
C PRO A 355 14.35 7.49 12.70
N ARG A 356 14.13 8.43 11.78
CA ARG A 356 13.54 9.74 12.09
C ARG A 356 12.37 10.03 11.16
N TYR A 357 11.37 10.68 11.69
CA TYR A 357 10.22 11.17 10.95
C TYR A 357 10.06 12.66 11.20
N ASN A 358 10.09 13.46 10.13
CA ASN A 358 10.05 14.93 10.23
C ASN A 358 11.10 15.50 11.22
N GLY A 359 12.30 14.94 11.23
CA GLY A 359 13.39 15.37 12.12
C GLY A 359 13.36 14.80 13.52
N GLN A 360 12.24 14.28 14.01
CA GLN A 360 12.11 13.66 15.33
C GLN A 360 12.46 12.17 15.27
N ARG A 361 13.05 11.63 16.33
CA ARG A 361 13.24 10.18 16.45
C ARG A 361 11.90 9.48 16.48
N SER A 362 11.84 8.36 15.77
CA SER A 362 10.60 7.58 15.67
C SER A 362 10.89 6.10 15.72
N GLN A 363 10.03 5.35 16.37
CA GLN A 363 10.07 3.89 16.34
C GLN A 363 8.71 3.35 15.92
N ARG A 364 8.71 2.44 14.93
CA ARG A 364 7.51 1.79 14.41
C ARG A 364 7.45 0.35 14.88
N VAL A 365 6.30 -0.04 15.36
CA VAL A 365 5.95 -1.46 15.50
C VAL A 365 5.08 -1.83 14.33
N GLN A 366 5.49 -2.85 13.60
CA GLN A 366 4.96 -3.23 12.30
C GLN A 366 4.44 -4.65 12.34
N CYS A 367 3.31 -4.90 11.70
CA CYS A 367 2.76 -6.26 11.57
C CYS A 367 1.97 -6.43 10.27
N SER A 368 1.67 -7.67 9.96
CA SER A 368 0.76 -8.05 8.88
C SER A 368 -0.53 -8.62 9.48
N PRO A 369 -1.68 -8.51 8.80
CA PRO A 369 -2.88 -9.24 9.21
C PRO A 369 -2.65 -10.75 9.10
N ALA A 370 -3.28 -11.51 9.96
CA ALA A 370 -3.27 -12.96 9.86
C ALA A 370 -4.00 -13.42 8.58
N PRO A 371 -3.66 -14.60 8.02
CA PRO A 371 -4.27 -15.09 6.80
C PRO A 371 -5.80 -15.05 6.85
N GLY A 372 -6.43 -14.54 5.79
CA GLY A 372 -7.89 -14.42 5.68
C GLY A 372 -8.53 -13.27 6.46
N ILE A 373 -7.74 -12.44 7.15
CA ILE A 373 -8.24 -11.27 7.89
C ILE A 373 -7.87 -10.00 7.11
N GLU A 374 -8.85 -9.09 6.95
CA GLU A 374 -8.60 -7.79 6.33
C GLU A 374 -7.75 -6.88 7.24
N THR A 375 -6.88 -6.09 6.61
CA THR A 375 -5.93 -5.18 7.28
C THR A 375 -6.63 -4.24 8.28
N GLU A 376 -7.72 -3.60 7.88
CA GLU A 376 -8.41 -2.64 8.76
C GLU A 376 -9.08 -3.33 9.95
N LYS A 377 -9.63 -4.53 9.76
CA LYS A 377 -10.20 -5.33 10.85
C LYS A 377 -9.11 -5.73 11.84
N ALA A 378 -7.99 -6.24 11.34
CA ALA A 378 -6.83 -6.59 12.17
C ALA A 378 -6.28 -5.35 12.93
N ARG A 379 -6.21 -4.19 12.26
CA ARG A 379 -5.78 -2.94 12.89
C ARG A 379 -6.73 -2.53 14.03
N LEU A 380 -8.03 -2.58 13.82
CA LEU A 380 -9.03 -2.16 14.83
C LEU A 380 -8.97 -3.04 16.09
N THR A 381 -8.65 -4.33 15.99
CA THR A 381 -8.53 -5.21 17.17
C THR A 381 -7.39 -4.82 18.11
N ILE A 382 -6.33 -4.19 17.56
CA ILE A 382 -5.17 -3.74 18.34
C ILE A 382 -5.20 -2.24 18.65
N ALA A 383 -5.93 -1.44 17.86
CA ALA A 383 -5.90 0.02 17.91
C ALA A 383 -6.30 0.54 19.29
N ASP A 384 -7.46 0.10 19.81
CA ASP A 384 -7.98 0.56 21.10
C ASP A 384 -6.99 0.30 22.26
N LYS A 385 -6.30 -0.85 22.22
CA LYS A 385 -5.33 -1.23 23.23
C LYS A 385 -4.04 -0.42 23.13
N ILE A 386 -3.57 -0.17 21.91
CA ILE A 386 -2.34 0.59 21.66
C ILE A 386 -2.56 2.09 21.94
N GLU A 387 -3.72 2.64 21.60
CA GLU A 387 -4.08 4.03 21.87
C GLU A 387 -4.28 4.32 23.38
N GLN A 388 -4.56 3.29 24.19
CA GLN A 388 -4.63 3.39 25.65
C GLN A 388 -3.26 3.39 26.34
N ILE A 389 -2.16 3.13 25.62
CA ILE A 389 -0.81 3.25 26.19
C ILE A 389 -0.58 4.71 26.62
N ARG A 390 -0.22 4.91 27.88
CA ARG A 390 0.09 6.26 28.39
C ARG A 390 1.36 6.79 27.73
N LEU A 391 1.22 7.86 26.97
CA LEU A 391 2.33 8.55 26.34
C LEU A 391 2.82 9.66 27.29
N PRO A 392 4.14 9.74 27.59
CA PRO A 392 4.72 10.87 28.31
C PRO A 392 4.61 12.18 27.51
N ASP A 393 4.80 13.30 28.16
CA ASP A 393 4.80 14.61 27.50
C ASP A 393 5.89 14.68 26.42
N GLY A 394 5.53 15.18 25.24
CA GLY A 394 6.43 15.27 24.09
C GLY A 394 6.49 13.99 23.23
N TYR A 395 5.71 12.96 23.57
CA TYR A 395 5.57 11.75 22.77
C TYR A 395 4.21 11.72 22.07
N SER A 396 4.17 11.12 20.88
CA SER A 396 2.94 10.96 20.12
C SER A 396 2.90 9.63 19.37
N LEU A 397 1.69 9.13 19.16
CA LEU A 397 1.41 7.94 18.37
C LEU A 397 0.76 8.35 17.05
N VAL A 398 1.26 7.83 15.95
CA VAL A 398 0.71 8.05 14.60
C VAL A 398 0.58 6.70 13.90
N TRP A 399 -0.62 6.38 13.43
CA TRP A 399 -0.83 5.21 12.57
C TRP A 399 -0.28 5.47 11.18
N GLN A 400 0.55 4.56 10.71
CA GLN A 400 1.15 4.55 9.38
C GLN A 400 0.62 3.36 8.55
N GLY A 401 1.38 2.94 7.54
CA GLY A 401 1.01 1.79 6.71
C GLY A 401 -0.18 2.10 5.79
N GLU A 402 -1.16 1.20 5.76
CA GLU A 402 -2.35 1.31 4.93
C GLU A 402 -3.30 2.41 5.43
N LYS A 403 -3.38 2.60 6.74
CA LYS A 403 -4.26 3.60 7.36
C LYS A 403 -3.96 5.02 6.87
N ILE A 404 -2.72 5.46 6.96
CA ILE A 404 -2.36 6.83 6.53
C ILE A 404 -2.54 7.01 5.02
N ALA A 405 -2.25 5.99 4.21
CA ALA A 405 -2.44 6.07 2.76
C ALA A 405 -3.93 6.14 2.39
N SER A 406 -4.77 5.36 3.09
CA SER A 406 -6.22 5.43 2.95
C SER A 406 -6.76 6.79 3.35
N ASP A 407 -6.38 7.31 4.53
CA ASP A 407 -6.83 8.61 5.03
C ASP A 407 -6.42 9.77 4.09
N GLN A 408 -5.18 9.74 3.61
CA GLN A 408 -4.71 10.73 2.64
C GLN A 408 -5.48 10.65 1.32
N SER A 409 -5.70 9.46 0.79
CA SER A 409 -6.45 9.27 -0.44
C SER A 409 -7.89 9.73 -0.30
N MET A 410 -8.56 9.40 0.81
CA MET A 410 -9.90 9.87 1.12
C MET A 410 -9.95 11.39 1.28
N LYS A 411 -8.98 11.98 1.99
CA LYS A 411 -8.88 13.44 2.14
C LYS A 411 -8.76 14.13 0.78
N TYR A 412 -7.91 13.63 -0.12
CA TYR A 412 -7.76 14.20 -1.46
C TYR A 412 -9.00 13.99 -2.32
N LEU A 413 -9.62 12.82 -2.25
CA LEU A 413 -10.84 12.50 -2.99
C LEU A 413 -11.99 13.44 -2.59
N PHE A 414 -12.20 13.63 -1.29
CA PHE A 414 -13.30 14.44 -0.79
C PHE A 414 -13.00 15.94 -0.69
N LYS A 415 -11.75 16.37 -0.85
CA LYS A 415 -11.37 17.80 -0.80
C LYS A 415 -12.13 18.65 -1.80
N ASN A 416 -12.28 18.18 -3.02
CA ASN A 416 -12.94 18.91 -4.11
C ASN A 416 -14.42 18.50 -4.31
N PHE A 417 -14.89 17.52 -3.55
CA PHE A 417 -16.24 17.00 -3.69
C PHE A 417 -17.34 18.04 -3.38
N PRO A 418 -17.24 18.88 -2.32
CA PRO A 418 -18.21 19.95 -2.08
C PRO A 418 -18.33 20.94 -3.24
N LEU A 419 -17.18 21.36 -3.83
CA LEU A 419 -17.19 22.25 -4.98
C LEU A 419 -17.88 21.60 -6.18
N ALA A 420 -17.61 20.33 -6.45
CA ALA A 420 -18.26 19.59 -7.53
C ALA A 420 -19.77 19.50 -7.34
N ILE A 421 -20.24 19.25 -6.11
CA ILE A 421 -21.69 19.24 -5.79
C ILE A 421 -22.32 20.63 -6.01
N ILE A 422 -21.68 21.69 -5.54
CA ILE A 422 -22.18 23.05 -5.71
C ILE A 422 -22.31 23.41 -7.20
N LEU A 423 -21.28 23.12 -7.99
CA LEU A 423 -21.30 23.35 -9.43
C LEU A 423 -22.40 22.53 -10.11
N MET A 424 -22.58 21.28 -9.71
CA MET A 424 -23.59 20.39 -10.25
C MET A 424 -25.00 20.88 -9.92
N ILE A 425 -25.25 21.34 -8.69
CA ILE A 425 -26.52 21.96 -8.29
C ILE A 425 -26.79 23.24 -9.11
N ALA A 426 -25.78 24.10 -9.27
CA ALA A 426 -25.89 25.31 -10.03
C ALA A 426 -26.26 25.03 -11.50
N ILE A 427 -25.58 24.08 -12.15
CA ILE A 427 -25.88 23.65 -13.52
C ILE A 427 -27.30 23.11 -13.64
N LEU A 428 -27.74 22.27 -12.69
CA LEU A 428 -29.08 21.71 -12.71
C LEU A 428 -30.17 22.79 -12.51
N ILE A 429 -29.95 23.77 -11.63
CA ILE A 429 -30.87 24.90 -11.45
C ILE A 429 -30.96 25.73 -12.73
N MET A 430 -29.82 26.01 -13.36
CA MET A 430 -29.78 26.74 -14.64
C MET A 430 -30.52 25.97 -15.74
N LEU A 431 -30.34 24.64 -15.81
CA LEU A 431 -30.96 23.79 -16.81
C LEU A 431 -32.48 23.74 -16.66
N PHE A 432 -32.98 23.52 -15.45
CA PHE A 432 -34.43 23.34 -15.21
C PHE A 432 -35.16 24.64 -14.90
N LYS A 433 -34.45 25.72 -14.61
CA LYS A 433 -35.02 27.00 -14.15
C LYS A 433 -35.98 26.83 -12.95
N ASP A 434 -35.73 25.81 -12.15
CA ASP A 434 -36.53 25.41 -10.98
C ASP A 434 -35.58 24.77 -9.96
N TYR A 435 -35.77 25.03 -8.66
CA TYR A 435 -34.97 24.43 -7.59
C TYR A 435 -35.49 23.09 -7.11
N ARG A 436 -36.78 22.80 -7.33
CA ARG A 436 -37.45 21.56 -6.85
C ARG A 436 -36.92 20.32 -7.58
N LYS A 437 -36.73 20.42 -8.90
CA LYS A 437 -36.30 19.31 -9.73
C LYS A 437 -34.88 18.81 -9.36
N PRO A 438 -33.86 19.67 -9.21
CA PRO A 438 -32.56 19.26 -8.68
C PRO A 438 -32.65 18.57 -7.32
N ILE A 439 -33.44 19.11 -6.37
CA ILE A 439 -33.59 18.52 -5.03
C ILE A 439 -34.12 17.08 -5.13
N ILE A 440 -35.10 16.81 -5.99
CA ILE A 440 -35.63 15.45 -6.20
C ILE A 440 -34.50 14.51 -6.67
N ILE A 441 -33.68 14.94 -7.63
CA ILE A 441 -32.55 14.14 -8.13
C ILE A 441 -31.54 13.87 -7.00
N PHE A 442 -31.21 14.89 -6.21
CA PHE A 442 -30.28 14.74 -5.08
C PHE A 442 -30.83 13.84 -3.96
N CYS A 443 -32.13 13.85 -3.69
CA CYS A 443 -32.77 12.92 -2.74
C CYS A 443 -32.65 11.45 -3.19
N CYS A 444 -32.47 11.21 -4.47
CA CYS A 444 -32.27 9.85 -5.00
C CYS A 444 -30.84 9.34 -4.87
N LEU A 445 -29.83 10.21 -4.72
CA LEU A 445 -28.41 9.81 -4.72
C LEU A 445 -28.06 8.80 -3.61
N PRO A 446 -28.47 8.99 -2.34
CA PRO A 446 -28.18 8.04 -1.28
C PRO A 446 -28.71 6.63 -1.55
N MET A 447 -29.79 6.52 -2.33
CA MET A 447 -30.41 5.22 -2.64
C MET A 447 -29.54 4.31 -3.50
N ILE A 448 -28.54 4.84 -4.23
CA ILE A 448 -27.56 4.05 -4.97
C ILE A 448 -26.84 3.09 -4.02
N PHE A 449 -26.58 3.55 -2.79
CA PHE A 449 -25.86 2.78 -1.80
C PHE A 449 -26.56 1.46 -1.45
N VAL A 450 -27.88 1.41 -1.55
CA VAL A 450 -28.67 0.17 -1.36
C VAL A 450 -28.23 -0.92 -2.34
N GLY A 451 -28.11 -0.57 -3.62
CA GLY A 451 -27.68 -1.51 -4.67
C GLY A 451 -26.21 -1.91 -4.53
N VAL A 452 -25.35 -0.97 -4.19
CA VAL A 452 -23.93 -1.23 -3.98
C VAL A 452 -23.73 -2.23 -2.82
N VAL A 453 -24.31 -1.95 -1.66
CA VAL A 453 -24.19 -2.82 -0.48
C VAL A 453 -24.77 -4.20 -0.75
N ALA A 454 -25.95 -4.28 -1.37
CA ALA A 454 -26.59 -5.56 -1.67
C ALA A 454 -25.71 -6.46 -2.55
N VAL A 455 -25.16 -5.92 -3.65
CA VAL A 455 -24.33 -6.72 -4.56
C VAL A 455 -22.95 -7.02 -3.97
N MET A 456 -22.36 -6.10 -3.21
CA MET A 456 -21.08 -6.36 -2.52
C MET A 456 -21.21 -7.49 -1.49
N LEU A 457 -22.31 -7.52 -0.71
CA LEU A 457 -22.60 -8.60 0.23
C LEU A 457 -22.88 -9.94 -0.48
N LEU A 458 -23.61 -9.92 -1.59
CA LEU A 458 -23.92 -11.11 -2.37
C LEU A 458 -22.69 -11.72 -3.04
N THR A 459 -21.79 -10.86 -3.54
CA THR A 459 -20.57 -11.31 -4.24
C THR A 459 -19.40 -11.58 -3.29
N GLY A 460 -19.47 -11.17 -2.02
CA GLY A 460 -18.39 -11.27 -1.04
C GLY A 460 -17.15 -10.44 -1.39
N LYS A 461 -17.25 -9.51 -2.34
CA LYS A 461 -16.14 -8.66 -2.75
C LYS A 461 -15.82 -7.62 -1.67
N VAL A 462 -14.54 -7.28 -1.56
CA VAL A 462 -14.05 -6.28 -0.61
C VAL A 462 -14.41 -4.87 -1.08
N PHE A 463 -15.03 -4.08 -0.22
CA PHE A 463 -15.30 -2.66 -0.50
C PHE A 463 -14.00 -1.87 -0.31
N ASN A 464 -13.30 -1.67 -1.40
CA ASN A 464 -11.98 -1.03 -1.46
C ASN A 464 -12.06 0.38 -2.08
N PHE A 465 -10.91 1.06 -2.13
CA PHE A 465 -10.80 2.40 -2.72
C PHE A 465 -11.34 2.45 -4.16
N VAL A 466 -11.11 1.39 -4.95
CA VAL A 466 -11.55 1.32 -6.35
C VAL A 466 -13.08 1.20 -6.44
N ALA A 467 -13.73 0.49 -5.51
CA ALA A 467 -15.19 0.42 -5.41
C ALA A 467 -15.81 1.78 -5.02
N ILE A 468 -15.15 2.55 -4.16
CA ILE A 468 -15.59 3.92 -3.81
C ILE A 468 -15.58 4.81 -5.05
N VAL A 469 -14.51 4.76 -5.85
CA VAL A 469 -14.42 5.52 -7.11
C VAL A 469 -15.53 5.08 -8.09
N GLY A 470 -15.82 3.77 -8.17
CA GLY A 470 -16.95 3.24 -8.93
C GLY A 470 -18.30 3.78 -8.47
N THR A 471 -18.50 3.83 -7.17
CA THR A 471 -19.74 4.38 -6.57
C THR A 471 -19.90 5.87 -6.86
N LEU A 472 -18.79 6.64 -6.84
CA LEU A 472 -18.83 8.05 -7.25
C LEU A 472 -19.20 8.22 -8.73
N GLY A 473 -18.71 7.33 -9.60
CA GLY A 473 -19.09 7.31 -11.02
C GLY A 473 -20.58 7.07 -11.25
N LEU A 474 -21.22 6.23 -10.41
CA LEU A 474 -22.66 5.97 -10.46
C LEU A 474 -23.51 7.20 -10.16
N ILE A 475 -23.05 8.11 -9.31
CA ILE A 475 -23.73 9.36 -9.02
C ILE A 475 -23.98 10.14 -10.33
N GLY A 476 -22.95 10.25 -11.17
CA GLY A 476 -23.09 10.90 -12.48
C GLY A 476 -24.10 10.20 -13.41
N MET A 477 -24.11 8.85 -13.40
CA MET A 477 -25.04 8.08 -14.23
C MET A 477 -26.50 8.25 -13.78
N LEU A 478 -26.76 8.25 -12.46
CA LEU A 478 -28.09 8.47 -11.92
C LEU A 478 -28.60 9.88 -12.23
N ILE A 479 -27.76 10.89 -12.04
CA ILE A 479 -28.10 12.28 -12.34
C ILE A 479 -28.45 12.44 -13.81
N LYS A 480 -27.65 11.88 -14.73
CA LYS A 480 -27.91 11.87 -16.16
C LYS A 480 -29.29 11.26 -16.48
N ASN A 481 -29.59 10.08 -15.92
CA ASN A 481 -30.87 9.41 -16.14
C ASN A 481 -32.04 10.21 -15.53
N GLY A 482 -31.82 10.81 -14.36
CA GLY A 482 -32.78 11.67 -13.69
C GLY A 482 -33.10 12.93 -14.50
N ILE A 483 -32.09 13.59 -15.07
CA ILE A 483 -32.28 14.75 -15.95
C ILE A 483 -33.17 14.40 -17.14
N VAL A 484 -32.84 13.32 -17.84
CA VAL A 484 -33.57 12.89 -19.04
C VAL A 484 -35.04 12.56 -18.73
N LEU A 485 -35.31 11.94 -17.59
CA LEU A 485 -36.66 11.63 -17.18
C LEU A 485 -37.43 12.88 -16.76
N MET A 486 -36.80 13.77 -15.98
CA MET A 486 -37.41 15.05 -15.55
C MET A 486 -37.77 15.96 -16.72
N ASP A 487 -36.89 15.99 -17.74
CA ASP A 487 -37.12 16.76 -18.96
C ASP A 487 -38.35 16.21 -19.72
N GLU A 488 -38.45 14.90 -19.87
CA GLU A 488 -39.59 14.22 -20.52
C GLU A 488 -40.92 14.51 -19.79
N ILE A 489 -40.89 14.41 -18.45
CA ILE A 489 -42.08 14.74 -17.61
C ILE A 489 -42.50 16.20 -17.85
N THR A 490 -41.51 17.11 -17.88
CA THR A 490 -41.78 18.53 -18.11
C THR A 490 -42.36 18.80 -19.48
N LEU A 491 -41.82 18.16 -20.52
CA LEU A 491 -42.28 18.28 -21.90
C LEU A 491 -43.74 17.81 -22.03
N GLN A 492 -44.11 16.67 -21.42
CA GLN A 492 -45.44 16.13 -21.49
C GLN A 492 -46.48 16.99 -20.73
N ILE A 493 -46.11 17.50 -19.55
CA ILE A 493 -46.95 18.42 -18.79
C ILE A 493 -47.17 19.72 -19.56
N ASN A 494 -46.11 20.29 -20.17
CA ASN A 494 -46.23 21.50 -20.98
C ASN A 494 -47.04 21.29 -22.27
N ALA A 495 -47.10 20.06 -22.79
CA ALA A 495 -47.93 19.68 -23.90
C ALA A 495 -49.43 19.52 -23.53
N GLY A 496 -49.81 19.77 -22.25
CA GLY A 496 -51.16 19.71 -21.77
C GLY A 496 -51.68 18.32 -21.38
N ILE A 497 -50.77 17.34 -21.25
CA ILE A 497 -51.11 15.99 -20.76
C ILE A 497 -51.36 16.07 -19.26
N GLU A 498 -52.42 15.37 -18.78
CA GLU A 498 -52.73 15.27 -17.38
C GLU A 498 -51.48 14.87 -16.54
N PRO A 499 -51.19 15.54 -15.42
CA PRO A 499 -49.93 15.34 -14.70
C PRO A 499 -49.69 13.89 -14.28
N VAL A 500 -50.69 13.14 -13.80
CA VAL A 500 -50.54 11.74 -13.40
C VAL A 500 -50.23 10.86 -14.61
N THR A 501 -50.92 11.05 -15.70
CA THR A 501 -50.72 10.35 -16.96
C THR A 501 -49.33 10.68 -17.54
N ALA A 502 -48.90 11.96 -17.49
CA ALA A 502 -47.59 12.39 -17.92
C ALA A 502 -46.44 11.70 -17.14
N LEU A 503 -46.58 11.52 -15.82
CA LEU A 503 -45.62 10.80 -14.99
C LEU A 503 -45.48 9.33 -15.41
N ILE A 504 -46.59 8.66 -15.65
CA ILE A 504 -46.59 7.24 -16.05
C ILE A 504 -46.07 7.08 -17.48
N ASP A 505 -46.51 7.87 -18.42
CA ASP A 505 -46.13 7.77 -19.82
C ASP A 505 -44.68 8.16 -20.03
N SER A 506 -44.15 9.19 -19.31
CA SER A 506 -42.76 9.55 -19.34
C SER A 506 -41.84 8.41 -18.84
N SER A 507 -42.25 7.75 -17.73
CA SER A 507 -41.49 6.59 -17.23
C SER A 507 -41.51 5.41 -18.17
N GLN A 508 -42.67 5.16 -18.83
CA GLN A 508 -42.77 4.10 -19.82
C GLN A 508 -41.98 4.41 -21.09
N SER A 509 -41.96 5.66 -21.56
CA SER A 509 -41.19 6.05 -22.75
C SER A 509 -39.68 5.88 -22.54
N ARG A 510 -39.21 6.13 -21.31
CA ARG A 510 -37.77 6.03 -20.93
C ARG A 510 -37.36 4.64 -20.45
N LEU A 511 -38.30 3.71 -20.23
CA LEU A 511 -37.99 2.36 -19.76
C LEU A 511 -36.97 1.65 -20.68
N ARG A 512 -37.24 1.59 -21.99
CA ARG A 512 -36.39 0.89 -22.93
C ARG A 512 -34.98 1.51 -23.05
N PRO A 513 -34.81 2.84 -23.26
CA PRO A 513 -33.48 3.46 -23.30
C PRO A 513 -32.66 3.27 -22.02
N VAL A 514 -33.27 3.46 -20.85
CA VAL A 514 -32.59 3.36 -19.55
C VAL A 514 -32.21 1.91 -19.27
N MET A 515 -33.12 0.96 -19.48
CA MET A 515 -32.85 -0.48 -19.32
C MET A 515 -31.74 -0.97 -20.25
N MET A 516 -31.76 -0.57 -21.53
CA MET A 516 -30.73 -0.97 -22.49
C MET A 516 -29.36 -0.42 -22.09
N ALA A 517 -29.27 0.85 -21.69
CA ALA A 517 -28.03 1.45 -21.24
C ALA A 517 -27.48 0.76 -19.98
N SER A 518 -28.34 0.45 -19.02
CA SER A 518 -27.94 -0.24 -17.78
C SER A 518 -27.51 -1.68 -18.04
N LEU A 519 -28.28 -2.45 -18.83
CA LEU A 519 -27.98 -3.83 -19.13
C LEU A 519 -26.69 -3.97 -19.95
N THR A 520 -26.46 -3.11 -20.93
CA THR A 520 -25.21 -3.14 -21.71
C THR A 520 -23.99 -2.86 -20.83
N THR A 521 -24.09 -1.94 -19.89
CA THR A 521 -23.02 -1.65 -18.93
C THR A 521 -22.81 -2.82 -17.96
N ILE A 522 -23.87 -3.38 -17.40
CA ILE A 522 -23.80 -4.54 -16.50
C ILE A 522 -23.16 -5.74 -17.21
N LEU A 523 -23.62 -6.08 -18.42
CA LEU A 523 -23.05 -7.18 -19.20
C LEU A 523 -21.59 -6.94 -19.56
N GLY A 524 -21.22 -5.69 -19.88
CA GLY A 524 -19.84 -5.30 -20.15
C GLY A 524 -18.92 -5.39 -18.93
N MET A 525 -19.47 -5.32 -17.69
CA MET A 525 -18.70 -5.43 -16.46
C MET A 525 -18.55 -6.87 -15.95
N ILE A 526 -19.32 -7.84 -16.46
CA ILE A 526 -19.26 -9.23 -16.00
C ILE A 526 -17.84 -9.81 -16.07
N PRO A 527 -17.09 -9.66 -17.19
CA PRO A 527 -15.72 -10.18 -17.25
C PRO A 527 -14.77 -9.59 -16.20
N LEU A 528 -15.02 -8.33 -15.78
CA LEU A 528 -14.21 -7.68 -14.75
C LEU A 528 -14.47 -8.21 -13.32
N LEU A 529 -15.56 -8.92 -13.08
CA LEU A 529 -15.85 -9.49 -11.75
C LEU A 529 -14.77 -10.46 -11.28
N SER A 530 -14.12 -11.18 -12.20
CA SER A 530 -13.03 -12.10 -11.88
C SER A 530 -11.68 -11.39 -11.65
N ASP A 531 -11.56 -10.13 -12.05
CA ASP A 531 -10.34 -9.36 -11.85
C ASP A 531 -10.14 -8.98 -10.37
N ALA A 532 -8.91 -9.13 -9.87
CA ALA A 532 -8.61 -8.85 -8.46
C ALA A 532 -8.74 -7.37 -8.11
N MET A 533 -8.29 -6.49 -9.01
CA MET A 533 -8.25 -5.05 -8.77
C MET A 533 -9.60 -4.39 -9.08
N PHE A 534 -10.17 -4.72 -10.26
CA PHE A 534 -11.37 -4.07 -10.77
C PHE A 534 -12.68 -4.81 -10.44
N GLY A 535 -12.60 -6.04 -9.90
CA GLY A 535 -13.78 -6.82 -9.56
C GLY A 535 -14.70 -6.14 -8.54
N SER A 536 -14.12 -5.45 -7.57
CA SER A 536 -14.85 -4.65 -6.58
C SER A 536 -15.55 -3.44 -7.21
N LEU A 537 -14.89 -2.76 -8.15
CA LEU A 537 -15.47 -1.66 -8.93
C LEU A 537 -16.62 -2.18 -9.80
N ALA A 538 -16.42 -3.30 -10.49
CA ALA A 538 -17.44 -3.91 -11.33
C ALA A 538 -18.69 -4.28 -10.51
N ALA A 539 -18.51 -4.95 -9.37
CA ALA A 539 -19.61 -5.30 -8.47
C ALA A 539 -20.38 -4.07 -7.96
N ALA A 540 -19.64 -3.02 -7.54
CA ALA A 540 -20.25 -1.77 -7.09
C ALA A 540 -21.06 -1.09 -8.21
N ILE A 541 -20.48 -0.99 -9.42
CA ILE A 541 -21.17 -0.37 -10.57
C ILE A 541 -22.39 -1.20 -10.97
N MET A 542 -22.29 -2.50 -11.07
CA MET A 542 -23.40 -3.38 -11.45
C MET A 542 -24.55 -3.27 -10.45
N GLY A 543 -24.24 -3.36 -9.15
CA GLY A 543 -25.26 -3.25 -8.09
C GLY A 543 -25.92 -1.89 -8.02
N GLY A 544 -25.11 -0.84 -8.03
CA GLY A 544 -25.63 0.52 -8.00
C GLY A 544 -26.39 0.90 -9.27
N LEU A 545 -25.99 0.42 -10.45
CA LEU A 545 -26.68 0.69 -11.70
C LEU A 545 -28.03 -0.02 -11.78
N LEU A 546 -28.11 -1.26 -11.30
CA LEU A 546 -29.37 -1.99 -11.20
C LEU A 546 -30.36 -1.24 -10.29
N CYS A 547 -29.91 -0.83 -9.12
CA CYS A 547 -30.71 -0.06 -8.17
C CYS A 547 -31.09 1.33 -8.73
N SER A 548 -30.15 2.05 -9.33
CA SER A 548 -30.38 3.37 -9.91
C SER A 548 -31.40 3.35 -11.06
N THR A 549 -31.44 2.27 -11.82
CA THR A 549 -32.44 2.07 -12.89
C THR A 549 -33.85 1.99 -12.32
N LEU A 550 -34.02 1.21 -11.25
CA LEU A 550 -35.30 1.10 -10.56
C LEU A 550 -35.70 2.44 -9.90
N ILE A 551 -34.76 3.11 -9.24
CA ILE A 551 -34.99 4.41 -8.61
C ILE A 551 -35.39 5.46 -9.64
N THR A 552 -34.69 5.54 -10.76
CA THR A 552 -35.02 6.51 -11.81
C THR A 552 -36.45 6.31 -12.32
N LEU A 553 -36.86 5.08 -12.59
CA LEU A 553 -38.14 4.78 -13.22
C LEU A 553 -39.32 4.82 -12.26
N LEU A 554 -39.10 4.55 -10.96
CA LEU A 554 -40.16 4.46 -9.96
C LEU A 554 -40.14 5.62 -8.95
N PHE A 555 -38.97 5.87 -8.35
CA PHE A 555 -38.86 6.79 -7.22
C PHE A 555 -38.91 8.26 -7.62
N ILE A 556 -38.23 8.62 -8.74
CA ILE A 556 -38.26 10.02 -9.25
C ILE A 556 -39.68 10.49 -9.56
N PRO A 557 -40.55 9.75 -10.30
CA PRO A 557 -41.91 10.19 -10.57
C PRO A 557 -42.77 10.33 -9.31
N ILE A 558 -42.58 9.44 -8.32
CA ILE A 558 -43.30 9.49 -7.05
C ILE A 558 -42.87 10.72 -6.23
N LEU A 559 -41.57 11.00 -6.15
CA LEU A 559 -41.06 12.22 -5.51
C LEU A 559 -41.54 13.48 -6.25
N TYR A 560 -41.58 13.46 -7.59
CA TYR A 560 -42.08 14.55 -8.39
C TYR A 560 -43.57 14.86 -8.02
N ALA A 561 -44.41 13.81 -7.95
CA ALA A 561 -45.82 13.95 -7.55
C ALA A 561 -45.95 14.50 -6.13
N LEU A 562 -45.03 14.19 -5.22
CA LEU A 562 -45.03 14.67 -3.85
C LEU A 562 -44.60 16.14 -3.75
N PHE A 563 -43.50 16.52 -4.39
CA PHE A 563 -42.96 17.89 -4.35
C PHE A 563 -43.84 18.90 -5.09
N PHE A 564 -44.48 18.49 -6.19
CA PHE A 564 -45.39 19.33 -6.97
C PHE A 564 -46.86 19.19 -6.54
N LYS A 565 -47.15 18.41 -5.45
CA LYS A 565 -48.48 18.20 -4.87
C LYS A 565 -49.56 17.78 -5.90
N ILE A 566 -49.17 16.95 -6.88
CA ILE A 566 -50.10 16.42 -7.89
C ILE A 566 -51.09 15.51 -7.17
N ARG A 567 -52.40 15.76 -7.28
CA ARG A 567 -53.46 14.91 -6.71
C ARG A 567 -53.82 13.81 -7.69
N ASN A 568 -54.14 12.62 -7.18
CA ASN A 568 -54.85 11.60 -7.93
C ASN A 568 -56.35 11.96 -7.76
N ASP A 569 -56.95 12.60 -8.72
CA ASP A 569 -58.40 12.70 -8.78
C ASP A 569 -58.99 11.42 -9.31
#